data_a7ebf42c3513736dc5948bc63d7902bd
#
_entry.id   a7ebf42c3513736dc5948bc63d7902bd
#
_cell.length_a   1.000
_cell.length_b   1.000
_cell.length_c   1.000
_cell.angle_alpha   90.00
_cell.angle_beta   90.00
_cell.angle_gamma   90.00
#
_symmetry.space_group_name_H-M   'P 1'
#
loop_
_entity.id
_entity.type
_entity.pdbx_description
1 polymer ?
#
loop_
_entity_poly.entity_id
_entity_poly.type
_entity_poly.pdbx_seq_one_letter_code
_entity_poly.pdbx_strand_id
1 'polypeptide(L)'
;MIKVFKLLNGEEIIAKTTDTGLGYTLSDPAAIVIQQTDKGVGVGLAPYMPYAESDITLYASSIATEGIPSKNMANEYNRIFGSGIEVVPASALSGLQIVS
;
A
#
# COMPACT_ATOMS: atom_id res chain seq x y z
N MET A 1 -1.67 -12.60 2.36
CA MET A 1 -1.52 -12.37 0.92
C MET A 1 -1.53 -10.89 0.62
N ILE A 2 -0.72 -10.45 -0.29
CA ILE A 2 -0.72 -9.03 -0.65
C ILE A 2 -1.74 -8.81 -1.74
N LYS A 3 -2.57 -7.79 -1.60
CA LYS A 3 -3.57 -7.44 -2.61
C LYS A 3 -3.58 -5.95 -2.87
N VAL A 4 -4.04 -5.59 -4.06
CA VAL A 4 -4.29 -4.19 -4.38
C VAL A 4 -5.79 -4.01 -4.50
N PHE A 5 -6.26 -2.84 -4.07
CA PHE A 5 -7.68 -2.54 -4.08
C PHE A 5 -7.92 -1.17 -4.67
N LYS A 6 -9.00 -1.04 -5.42
CA LYS A 6 -9.49 0.28 -5.77
C LYS A 6 -10.76 0.47 -4.96
N LEU A 7 -10.80 1.53 -4.20
CA LEU A 7 -11.93 1.81 -3.32
C LEU A 7 -12.98 2.62 -4.05
N LEU A 8 -14.19 2.66 -3.51
CA LEU A 8 -15.27 3.39 -4.16
C LEU A 8 -14.99 4.88 -4.29
N ASN A 9 -14.14 5.43 -3.43
CA ASN A 9 -13.79 6.84 -3.52
C ASN A 9 -12.67 7.10 -4.52
N GLY A 10 -12.20 6.07 -5.21
CA GLY A 10 -11.14 6.20 -6.21
C GLY A 10 -9.74 5.98 -5.69
N GLU A 11 -9.56 5.88 -4.39
CA GLU A 11 -8.23 5.63 -3.84
C GLU A 11 -7.79 4.23 -4.19
N GLU A 12 -6.47 4.04 -4.36
CA GLU A 12 -5.92 2.72 -4.61
C GLU A 12 -4.95 2.41 -3.48
N ILE A 13 -5.04 1.23 -2.93
CA ILE A 13 -4.21 0.83 -1.81
C ILE A 13 -3.66 -0.57 -2.03
N ILE A 14 -2.56 -0.86 -1.35
CA ILE A 14 -1.94 -2.18 -1.37
C ILE A 14 -1.67 -2.55 0.07
N ALA A 15 -1.84 -3.79 0.43
CA ALA A 15 -1.66 -4.23 1.81
C ALA A 15 -1.51 -5.73 1.90
N LYS A 16 -0.99 -6.18 3.03
CA LYS A 16 -1.05 -7.58 3.39
C LYS A 16 -2.46 -7.80 3.91
N THR A 17 -3.11 -8.87 3.50
CA THR A 17 -4.51 -9.05 3.80
C THR A 17 -4.82 -10.39 4.42
N THR A 18 -5.83 -10.39 5.27
CA THR A 18 -6.44 -11.61 5.79
C THR A 18 -7.93 -11.46 5.54
N ASP A 19 -8.52 -12.44 4.88
CA ASP A 19 -9.94 -12.42 4.56
C ASP A 19 -10.75 -12.66 5.82
N THR A 20 -11.77 -11.85 6.06
CA THR A 20 -12.58 -11.98 7.25
C THR A 20 -14.00 -12.40 6.94
N GLY A 21 -14.31 -12.59 5.64
CA GLY A 21 -15.68 -12.92 5.25
C GLY A 21 -16.53 -11.68 4.99
N LEU A 22 -16.24 -10.56 5.67
CA LEU A 22 -16.95 -9.33 5.45
C LEU A 22 -16.06 -8.29 4.77
N GLY A 23 -14.86 -8.67 4.50
CA GLY A 23 -13.86 -7.81 3.90
C GLY A 23 -12.50 -8.35 4.24
N TYR A 24 -11.58 -7.46 4.62
CA TYR A 24 -10.22 -7.85 4.92
C TYR A 24 -9.67 -7.11 6.12
N THR A 25 -8.77 -7.77 6.84
CA THR A 25 -7.92 -7.08 7.78
C THR A 25 -6.66 -6.73 7.02
N LEU A 26 -6.24 -5.49 7.09
CA LEU A 26 -5.07 -5.01 6.37
C LEU A 26 -3.93 -4.73 7.32
N SER A 27 -2.76 -5.29 7.00
CA SER A 27 -1.53 -4.98 7.71
C SER A 27 -0.66 -4.14 6.81
N ASP A 28 -0.05 -3.12 7.36
CA ASP A 28 0.83 -2.20 6.63
C ASP A 28 0.20 -1.68 5.35
N PRO A 29 -1.00 -1.10 5.42
CA PRO A 29 -1.62 -0.62 4.20
C PRO A 29 -0.90 0.61 3.67
N ALA A 30 -0.79 0.69 2.36
CA ALA A 30 -0.13 1.81 1.70
C ALA A 30 -1.00 2.33 0.58
N ALA A 31 -1.06 3.64 0.44
CA ALA A 31 -1.76 4.26 -0.67
C ALA A 31 -0.83 4.25 -1.87
N ILE A 32 -1.39 3.96 -3.04
CA ILE A 32 -0.64 3.99 -4.28
C ILE A 32 -0.90 5.37 -4.87
N VAL A 33 0.16 6.13 -5.06
CA VAL A 33 0.01 7.49 -5.57
C VAL A 33 0.79 7.68 -6.85
N ILE A 34 0.24 8.48 -7.74
CA ILE A 34 0.86 8.78 -9.00
C ILE A 34 1.61 10.09 -8.85
N GLN A 35 2.85 10.11 -9.28
CA GLN A 35 3.64 11.31 -9.20
C GLN A 35 4.11 11.76 -10.55
N GLN A 36 4.14 13.07 -10.75
CA GLN A 36 4.64 13.62 -11.98
C GLN A 36 6.07 14.04 -11.68
N THR A 37 7.01 13.61 -12.46
CA THR A 37 8.40 13.97 -12.26
C THR A 37 8.94 14.49 -13.59
N ASP A 38 10.16 15.02 -13.57
CA ASP A 38 10.80 15.52 -14.77
C ASP A 38 10.99 14.39 -15.78
N LYS A 39 11.05 13.16 -15.31
CA LYS A 39 11.24 12.03 -16.19
C LYS A 39 9.94 11.36 -16.58
N GLY A 40 8.82 11.95 -16.25
CA GLY A 40 7.53 11.39 -16.59
C GLY A 40 6.73 11.04 -15.36
N VAL A 41 5.81 10.11 -15.50
CA VAL A 41 4.92 9.73 -14.43
C VAL A 41 5.50 8.56 -13.66
N GLY A 42 5.51 8.66 -12.37
CA GLY A 42 5.95 7.57 -11.50
C GLY A 42 4.86 7.16 -10.54
N VAL A 43 5.08 6.04 -9.89
CA VAL A 43 4.15 5.53 -8.90
C VAL A 43 4.91 5.35 -7.61
N GLY A 44 4.32 5.79 -6.52
CA GLY A 44 4.93 5.64 -5.21
C GLY A 44 3.96 5.08 -4.21
N LEU A 45 4.46 4.76 -3.03
CA LEU A 45 3.65 4.22 -1.95
C LEU A 45 3.78 5.12 -0.74
N ALA A 46 2.66 5.40 -0.10
CA ALA A 46 2.65 6.18 1.13
C ALA A 46 1.84 5.43 2.16
N PRO A 47 2.18 5.49 3.44
CA PRO A 47 1.40 4.80 4.44
C PRO A 47 -0.06 5.21 4.40
N TYR A 48 -0.96 4.25 4.51
CA TYR A 48 -2.38 4.55 4.51
C TYR A 48 -2.88 4.43 5.93
N MET A 49 -3.45 5.48 6.47
CA MET A 49 -3.93 5.55 7.84
C MET A 49 -2.81 5.23 8.84
N PRO A 50 -1.67 5.92 8.73
CA PRO A 50 -0.55 5.61 9.63
C PRO A 50 -0.82 5.92 11.10
N TYR A 51 -1.89 6.66 11.36
CA TYR A 51 -2.24 6.99 12.72
C TYR A 51 -3.12 5.92 13.35
N ALA A 52 -3.47 4.87 12.63
CA ALA A 52 -4.21 3.77 13.21
C ALA A 52 -3.26 2.94 14.07
N GLU A 53 -3.72 2.56 15.24
CA GLU A 53 -2.86 1.87 16.18
C GLU A 53 -2.53 0.44 15.79
N SER A 54 -3.38 -0.22 15.09
CA SER A 54 -3.16 -1.61 14.74
C SER A 54 -3.69 -1.83 13.32
N ASP A 55 -3.78 -3.09 12.92
CA ASP A 55 -4.29 -3.41 11.60
C ASP A 55 -5.68 -2.83 11.44
N ILE A 56 -6.02 -2.44 10.24
CA ILE A 56 -7.30 -1.83 9.98
C ILE A 56 -8.22 -2.78 9.25
N THR A 57 -9.51 -2.53 9.33
CA THR A 57 -10.50 -3.33 8.65
C THR A 57 -10.94 -2.62 7.38
N LEU A 58 -10.90 -3.33 6.27
CA LEU A 58 -11.43 -2.84 5.02
C LEU A 58 -12.70 -3.62 4.72
N TYR A 59 -13.84 -2.95 4.74
CA TYR A 59 -15.10 -3.62 4.48
C TYR A 59 -15.31 -3.82 2.99
N ALA A 60 -15.82 -4.98 2.63
CA ALA A 60 -16.05 -5.31 1.23
C ALA A 60 -16.93 -4.26 0.55
N SER A 61 -17.81 -3.63 1.30
CA SER A 61 -18.71 -2.63 0.74
C SER A 61 -18.01 -1.38 0.24
N SER A 62 -16.75 -1.17 0.62
CA SER A 62 -16.02 0.00 0.14
C SER A 62 -15.08 -0.33 -1.01
N ILE A 63 -15.04 -1.58 -1.43
CA ILE A 63 -14.12 -2.02 -2.48
C ILE A 63 -14.82 -2.01 -3.82
N ALA A 64 -14.26 -1.32 -4.79
CA ALA A 64 -14.78 -1.36 -6.14
C ALA A 64 -14.14 -2.51 -6.92
N THR A 65 -12.85 -2.71 -6.75
CA THR A 65 -12.09 -3.72 -7.47
C THR A 65 -10.92 -4.18 -6.64
N GLU A 66 -10.59 -5.44 -6.72
CA GLU A 66 -9.40 -5.94 -6.05
C GLU A 66 -8.63 -6.84 -6.99
N GLY A 67 -7.35 -6.99 -6.75
CA GLY A 67 -6.51 -7.82 -7.58
C GLY A 67 -5.21 -8.16 -6.89
N ILE A 68 -4.41 -8.94 -7.58
CA ILE A 68 -3.09 -9.33 -7.12
C ILE A 68 -2.11 -8.33 -7.72
N PRO A 69 -1.19 -7.76 -6.94
CA PRO A 69 -0.29 -6.77 -7.48
C PRO A 69 0.66 -7.37 -8.51
N SER A 70 1.13 -6.53 -9.41
CA SER A 70 2.15 -6.95 -10.35
C SER A 70 3.41 -7.29 -9.56
N LYS A 71 4.31 -8.04 -10.18
CA LYS A 71 5.51 -8.42 -9.51
C LYS A 71 6.32 -7.20 -9.10
N ASN A 72 6.41 -6.19 -9.95
CA ASN A 72 7.16 -5.00 -9.60
C ASN A 72 6.54 -4.27 -8.43
N MET A 73 5.22 -4.18 -8.40
CA MET A 73 4.54 -3.50 -7.30
C MET A 73 4.70 -4.30 -6.00
N ALA A 74 4.60 -5.63 -6.07
CA ALA A 74 4.78 -6.47 -4.90
C ALA A 74 6.19 -6.35 -4.35
N ASN A 75 7.19 -6.29 -5.25
CA ASN A 75 8.56 -6.14 -4.82
C ASN A 75 8.78 -4.79 -4.15
N GLU A 76 8.20 -3.74 -4.70
CA GLU A 76 8.36 -2.42 -4.12
C GLU A 76 7.69 -2.36 -2.75
N TYR A 77 6.51 -2.93 -2.62
CA TYR A 77 5.81 -2.96 -1.36
C TYR A 77 6.63 -3.75 -0.32
N ASN A 78 7.16 -4.89 -0.72
CA ASN A 78 7.95 -5.69 0.19
C ASN A 78 9.26 -5.01 0.57
N ARG A 79 9.85 -4.24 -0.31
CA ARG A 79 11.05 -3.52 -0.01
C ARG A 79 10.79 -2.51 1.10
N ILE A 80 9.62 -1.90 1.10
CA ILE A 80 9.29 -0.90 2.08
C ILE A 80 8.71 -1.46 3.35
N PHE A 81 7.78 -2.37 3.24
CA PHE A 81 7.06 -2.88 4.39
C PHE A 81 7.32 -4.35 4.70
N GLY A 82 8.08 -5.01 3.90
CA GLY A 82 8.21 -6.44 4.00
C GLY A 82 9.02 -6.88 5.14
N SER A 83 8.61 -7.96 5.64
CA SER A 83 9.26 -8.62 6.67
C SER A 83 9.86 -7.83 7.73
N GLY A 84 9.65 -6.68 7.79
CA GLY A 84 10.08 -5.86 8.82
C GLY A 84 11.43 -6.03 9.22
N ILE A 85 12.14 -6.59 8.43
CA ILE A 85 13.32 -6.84 8.75
C ILE A 85 14.11 -5.86 9.03
N GLU A 86 14.15 -4.99 8.45
CA GLU A 86 15.11 -4.18 8.75
C GLU A 86 14.69 -2.91 9.03
N VAL A 87 15.50 -2.23 9.72
CA VAL A 87 15.34 -0.88 9.95
C VAL A 87 15.67 -0.24 8.69
N VAL A 88 14.79 0.41 8.11
CA VAL A 88 15.01 1.09 6.87
C VAL A 88 15.76 2.37 7.14
N PRO A 89 16.92 2.57 6.57
CA PRO A 89 17.70 3.78 6.78
C PRO A 89 16.96 4.98 6.26
N ALA A 90 17.23 6.11 6.84
CA ALA A 90 16.60 7.35 6.44
C ALA A 90 16.77 7.62 4.97
N SER A 91 17.90 7.27 4.41
CA SER A 91 18.12 7.51 3.00
C SER A 91 17.18 6.68 2.14
N ALA A 92 16.87 5.49 2.58
CA ALA A 92 15.96 4.66 1.82
C ALA A 92 14.55 5.19 1.98
N LEU A 93 14.25 5.72 3.15
CA LEU A 93 12.95 6.28 3.36
C LEU A 93 12.80 7.54 2.53
N SER A 94 13.86 8.27 2.33
CA SER A 94 13.78 9.47 1.53
C SER A 94 13.38 9.14 0.12
N GLY A 95 13.84 8.02 -0.38
CA GLY A 95 13.47 7.61 -1.71
C GLY A 95 11.98 7.32 -1.81
N LEU A 96 11.38 6.95 -0.68
CA LEU A 96 10.02 6.64 -0.71
C LEU A 96 9.21 7.83 -0.47
N GLN A 97 9.81 8.79 0.16
CA GLN A 97 9.11 9.94 0.50
C GLN A 97 8.69 10.76 -0.58
N ILE A 98 9.09 10.46 -1.69
CA ILE A 98 8.66 11.20 -2.80
C ILE A 98 7.21 11.23 -2.80
N VAL A 99 6.55 10.29 -2.20
CA VAL A 99 5.14 10.28 -2.23
C VAL A 99 4.51 10.88 -1.06
N SER A 100 5.21 11.35 -0.19
CA SER A 100 4.58 11.92 0.99
C SER A 100 4.69 13.41 1.03
#